data_19df16aeb14da78ddf26c9ccc2e49338
#
_entry.id   19df16aeb14da78ddf26c9ccc2e49338
#
_cell.length_a   1.000
_cell.length_b   1.000
_cell.length_c   1.000
_cell.angle_alpha   90.00
_cell.angle_beta   90.00
_cell.angle_gamma   90.00
#
_symmetry.space_group_name_H-M   'P 1'
#
loop_
_entity.id
_entity.type
_entity.pdbx_description
1 polymer ?
#
loop_
_entity_poly.entity_id
_entity_poly.type
_entity_poly.pdbx_seq_one_letter_code
_entity_poly.pdbx_strand_id
1 'polypeptide(L)'
;MEVRAPTEFTLAEKASLTGKAVLSGKIFDLLKPANVSLWKELSGYFALPEVKAKLGAQLYAVSEPERRTFLMANMVAEQLAFRFFQKFVQQISDGNMVESMQALSAILPILVILAPYIYGFHSQAPSRKWLCEVFRQLTGEIPTALQNTKRAWFTDTLEDVNGVATTIRKMTGAGAAAGKELIVVTSRSELQVDDIPIENFKPIGEFELPEYELQKLSFPPILQMLDYIQRARFSEIIISTPGPVGLTGLLAAKMLNLQTSGIYHTDFPQYIRILTEDSFLESVTWRYMHWFYGQLDTVFVNSEEYRQSWIGRGFDPAKLKIFPRGLDTELFHPARRNPAFFQRFRACDGEVRLLYVGRVSREKDLDFLATAYRRLRDEGLPVHLFVVGHGPYSDEFAKLLPEASFTGYLTGKALATAYASADIFVFPSTTDTFGNVIIEAQASGVPAVVSDSGGPKELVQHDENGLITKSHDLDDFTRAIRALVVDPARRKRMGNRARQSVLDRTWPSAFRKFWSMTEA
;
A
#
# COMPACT_ATOMS: atom_id res chain seq x y z
N MET A 1 30.76 24.88 43.93
CA MET A 1 30.76 23.79 42.91
C MET A 1 29.76 22.75 43.38
N GLU A 2 28.50 22.93 43.01
CA GLU A 2 27.46 21.93 43.30
C GLU A 2 27.59 20.79 42.31
N VAL A 3 27.79 19.61 42.83
CA VAL A 3 27.79 18.37 42.06
C VAL A 3 26.33 18.05 41.72
N ARG A 4 25.93 18.33 40.51
CA ARG A 4 24.62 17.91 40.02
C ARG A 4 24.54 16.40 39.98
N ALA A 5 23.49 15.83 40.54
CA ALA A 5 23.18 14.42 40.47
C ALA A 5 23.02 13.96 38.98
N PRO A 6 23.46 12.75 38.61
CA PRO A 6 23.57 12.34 37.22
C PRO A 6 22.24 11.78 36.69
N THR A 7 21.20 12.59 36.57
CA THR A 7 19.90 12.14 36.10
C THR A 7 19.48 12.63 34.71
N GLU A 8 20.25 13.53 34.08
CA GLU A 8 19.90 13.99 32.73
C GLU A 8 21.15 14.12 31.83
N PHE A 9 21.56 13.02 31.26
CA PHE A 9 22.49 13.08 30.13
C PHE A 9 21.79 13.64 28.88
N THR A 10 22.39 14.63 28.24
CA THR A 10 21.98 15.09 26.92
C THR A 10 22.13 13.98 25.87
N LEU A 11 21.42 14.10 24.76
CA LEU A 11 21.48 13.12 23.66
C LEU A 11 22.92 12.96 23.12
N ALA A 12 23.71 14.04 23.12
CA ALA A 12 25.11 14.06 22.70
C ALA A 12 26.01 13.31 23.70
N GLU A 13 25.76 13.44 25.02
CA GLU A 13 26.50 12.72 26.05
C GLU A 13 26.15 11.23 26.05
N LYS A 14 24.88 10.88 25.81
CA LYS A 14 24.45 9.49 25.60
C LYS A 14 25.12 8.89 24.36
N ALA A 15 25.18 9.61 23.25
CA ALA A 15 25.87 9.18 22.02
C ALA A 15 27.39 9.03 22.24
N SER A 16 28.03 9.92 23.00
CA SER A 16 29.45 9.85 23.34
C SER A 16 29.76 8.66 24.27
N LEU A 17 28.91 8.39 25.28
CA LEU A 17 29.04 7.24 26.16
C LEU A 17 28.85 5.93 25.40
N THR A 18 27.88 5.88 24.49
CA THR A 18 27.64 4.73 23.59
C THR A 18 28.83 4.52 22.66
N GLY A 19 29.38 5.56 22.06
CA GLY A 19 30.56 5.50 21.19
C GLY A 19 31.81 5.00 21.96
N LYS A 20 32.05 5.47 23.20
CA LYS A 20 33.15 4.99 24.05
C LYS A 20 32.98 3.53 24.50
N ALA A 21 31.74 3.09 24.76
CA ALA A 21 31.44 1.71 25.09
C ALA A 21 31.64 0.77 23.89
N VAL A 22 31.31 1.23 22.66
CA VAL A 22 31.62 0.50 21.42
C VAL A 22 33.12 0.33 21.22
N LEU A 23 33.88 1.42 21.33
CA LEU A 23 35.34 1.42 21.15
C LEU A 23 36.09 0.61 22.25
N SER A 24 35.52 0.49 23.46
CA SER A 24 36.12 -0.26 24.56
C SER A 24 35.75 -1.74 24.57
N GLY A 25 34.97 -2.24 23.65
CA GLY A 25 34.47 -3.63 23.61
C GLY A 25 33.46 -3.99 24.70
N LYS A 26 33.15 -3.05 25.62
CA LYS A 26 32.19 -3.27 26.74
C LYS A 26 30.74 -3.35 26.31
N ILE A 27 30.40 -2.98 25.06
CA ILE A 27 29.08 -3.22 24.46
C ILE A 27 28.74 -4.72 24.50
N PHE A 28 29.72 -5.60 24.29
CA PHE A 28 29.49 -7.03 24.36
C PHE A 28 29.12 -7.51 25.79
N ASP A 29 29.49 -6.77 26.82
CA ASP A 29 29.10 -7.09 28.20
C ASP A 29 27.68 -6.65 28.57
N LEU A 30 27.15 -5.57 27.96
CA LEU A 30 25.76 -5.13 28.09
C LEU A 30 24.77 -6.07 27.34
N LEU A 31 25.30 -6.89 26.45
CA LEU A 31 24.52 -7.80 25.60
C LEU A 31 24.46 -9.24 26.14
N LYS A 32 25.12 -9.53 27.26
CA LYS A 32 25.35 -10.90 27.76
C LYS A 32 24.13 -11.75 28.12
N PRO A 33 23.03 -11.29 28.72
CA PRO A 33 21.99 -12.24 29.17
C PRO A 33 21.06 -12.76 28.06
N ALA A 34 20.77 -11.95 27.05
CA ALA A 34 19.80 -12.33 25.99
C ALA A 34 20.46 -12.89 24.72
N ASN A 35 21.76 -12.79 24.56
CA ASN A 35 22.44 -12.89 23.26
C ASN A 35 23.43 -14.04 23.09
N VAL A 36 23.70 -14.85 24.13
CA VAL A 36 24.62 -16.02 24.01
C VAL A 36 24.08 -17.00 22.95
N SER A 37 22.77 -17.20 22.91
CA SER A 37 22.09 -18.02 21.92
C SER A 37 22.26 -17.44 20.50
N LEU A 38 22.07 -16.14 20.32
CA LEU A 38 22.13 -15.47 19.03
C LEU A 38 23.53 -15.47 18.40
N TRP A 39 24.57 -15.19 19.21
CA TRP A 39 25.96 -15.26 18.74
C TRP A 39 26.35 -16.68 18.34
N LYS A 40 25.86 -17.69 19.06
CA LYS A 40 26.09 -19.09 18.73
C LYS A 40 25.40 -19.46 17.42
N GLU A 41 24.18 -19.00 17.23
CA GLU A 41 23.42 -19.20 15.98
C GLU A 41 24.06 -18.48 14.79
N LEU A 42 24.51 -17.23 14.97
CA LEU A 42 25.22 -16.48 13.93
C LEU A 42 26.56 -17.13 13.58
N SER A 43 27.32 -17.52 14.59
CA SER A 43 28.61 -18.23 14.39
C SER A 43 28.38 -19.53 13.63
N GLY A 44 27.31 -20.26 13.95
CA GLY A 44 26.89 -21.45 13.23
C GLY A 44 26.52 -21.15 11.77
N TYR A 45 25.73 -20.11 11.53
CA TYR A 45 25.33 -19.68 10.18
C TYR A 45 26.55 -19.29 9.32
N PHE A 46 27.44 -18.43 9.84
CA PHE A 46 28.65 -18.03 9.10
C PHE A 46 29.70 -19.16 9.00
N ALA A 47 29.56 -20.23 9.79
CA ALA A 47 30.38 -21.42 9.66
C ALA A 47 29.96 -22.36 8.52
N LEU A 48 28.71 -22.21 8.00
CA LEU A 48 28.20 -23.04 6.90
C LEU A 48 29.09 -22.87 5.65
N PRO A 49 29.49 -23.97 4.99
CA PRO A 49 30.36 -23.92 3.82
C PRO A 49 29.83 -23.07 2.67
N GLU A 50 28.51 -23.16 2.41
CA GLU A 50 27.82 -22.40 1.38
C GLU A 50 27.81 -20.89 1.66
N VAL A 51 27.63 -20.48 2.93
CA VAL A 51 27.65 -19.07 3.35
C VAL A 51 29.07 -18.52 3.23
N LYS A 52 30.07 -19.30 3.66
CA LYS A 52 31.49 -18.93 3.49
C LYS A 52 31.89 -18.78 2.03
N ALA A 53 31.46 -19.71 1.19
CA ALA A 53 31.75 -19.66 -0.25
C ALA A 53 31.11 -18.43 -0.90
N LYS A 54 29.84 -18.16 -0.60
CA LYS A 54 29.11 -16.99 -1.10
C LYS A 54 29.73 -15.68 -0.61
N LEU A 55 30.04 -15.59 0.68
CA LEU A 55 30.72 -14.43 1.28
C LEU A 55 32.11 -14.23 0.66
N GLY A 56 32.89 -15.30 0.55
CA GLY A 56 34.20 -15.27 -0.10
C GLY A 56 34.11 -14.74 -1.52
N ALA A 57 33.22 -15.29 -2.36
CA ALA A 57 33.04 -14.84 -3.73
C ALA A 57 32.69 -13.35 -3.82
N GLN A 58 31.79 -12.86 -2.99
CA GLN A 58 31.40 -11.44 -2.95
C GLN A 58 32.54 -10.53 -2.48
N LEU A 59 33.31 -10.93 -1.46
CA LEU A 59 34.42 -10.14 -0.95
C LEU A 59 35.63 -10.13 -1.88
N TYR A 60 35.92 -11.25 -2.56
CA TYR A 60 37.02 -11.34 -3.53
C TYR A 60 36.72 -10.53 -4.80
N ALA A 61 35.44 -10.36 -5.17
CA ALA A 61 35.05 -9.56 -6.32
C ALA A 61 35.25 -8.04 -6.12
N VAL A 62 35.52 -7.60 -4.88
CA VAL A 62 35.67 -6.18 -4.54
C VAL A 62 37.10 -5.90 -4.15
N SER A 63 37.76 -4.97 -4.83
CA SER A 63 39.16 -4.58 -4.56
C SER A 63 39.29 -3.63 -3.36
N GLU A 64 38.30 -2.76 -3.13
CA GLU A 64 38.36 -1.69 -2.14
C GLU A 64 38.09 -2.22 -0.72
N PRO A 65 39.00 -2.01 0.25
CA PRO A 65 38.85 -2.50 1.62
C PRO A 65 37.59 -1.97 2.34
N GLU A 66 37.25 -0.70 2.12
CA GLU A 66 36.08 -0.03 2.70
C GLU A 66 34.80 -0.71 2.22
N ARG A 67 34.74 -1.02 0.94
CA ARG A 67 33.58 -1.70 0.35
C ARG A 67 33.46 -3.15 0.83
N ARG A 68 34.57 -3.85 1.03
CA ARG A 68 34.57 -5.19 1.68
C ARG A 68 34.01 -5.12 3.08
N THR A 69 34.47 -4.14 3.87
CA THR A 69 33.99 -3.93 5.25
C THR A 69 32.51 -3.63 5.29
N PHE A 70 32.02 -2.79 4.36
CA PHE A 70 30.60 -2.50 4.19
C PHE A 70 29.79 -3.77 3.88
N LEU A 71 30.24 -4.60 2.93
CA LEU A 71 29.55 -5.85 2.58
C LEU A 71 29.50 -6.83 3.76
N MET A 72 30.58 -6.94 4.53
CA MET A 72 30.60 -7.78 5.74
C MET A 72 29.62 -7.26 6.80
N ALA A 73 29.66 -5.97 7.10
CA ALA A 73 28.76 -5.35 8.07
C ALA A 73 27.28 -5.50 7.64
N ASN A 74 27.01 -5.33 6.34
CA ASN A 74 25.69 -5.52 5.78
C ASN A 74 25.18 -6.95 5.99
N MET A 75 25.95 -7.98 5.63
CA MET A 75 25.54 -9.37 5.80
C MET A 75 25.29 -9.74 7.27
N VAL A 76 26.13 -9.26 8.19
CA VAL A 76 25.95 -9.49 9.62
C VAL A 76 24.68 -8.81 10.11
N ALA A 77 24.47 -7.54 9.76
CA ALA A 77 23.32 -6.76 10.18
C ALA A 77 22.00 -7.32 9.62
N GLU A 78 22.00 -7.71 8.36
CA GLU A 78 20.84 -8.32 7.69
C GLU A 78 20.43 -9.63 8.38
N GLN A 79 21.39 -10.53 8.64
CA GLN A 79 21.11 -11.81 9.29
C GLN A 79 20.64 -11.63 10.74
N LEU A 80 21.22 -10.70 11.46
CA LEU A 80 20.78 -10.34 12.81
C LEU A 80 19.35 -9.82 12.79
N ALA A 81 19.07 -8.83 11.96
CA ALA A 81 17.76 -8.21 11.85
C ALA A 81 16.67 -9.23 11.47
N PHE A 82 16.96 -10.10 10.52
CA PHE A 82 16.02 -11.14 10.07
C PHE A 82 15.68 -12.13 11.18
N ARG A 83 16.67 -12.66 11.89
CA ARG A 83 16.46 -13.61 13.00
C ARG A 83 15.71 -12.99 14.17
N PHE A 84 15.98 -11.72 14.46
CA PHE A 84 15.20 -10.97 15.45
C PHE A 84 13.76 -10.84 15.05
N PHE A 85 13.52 -10.47 13.80
CA PHE A 85 12.18 -10.31 13.29
C PHE A 85 11.41 -11.64 13.31
N GLN A 86 12.05 -12.76 12.93
CA GLN A 86 11.45 -14.09 13.05
C GLN A 86 11.04 -14.42 14.48
N LYS A 87 11.94 -14.21 15.45
CA LYS A 87 11.63 -14.44 16.87
C LYS A 87 10.49 -13.54 17.34
N PHE A 88 10.48 -12.27 16.95
CA PHE A 88 9.44 -11.32 17.30
C PHE A 88 8.06 -11.76 16.75
N VAL A 89 7.98 -12.15 15.47
CA VAL A 89 6.74 -12.65 14.86
C VAL A 89 6.27 -13.92 15.56
N GLN A 90 7.17 -14.87 15.83
CA GLN A 90 6.83 -16.11 16.51
C GLN A 90 6.29 -15.86 17.92
N GLN A 91 6.92 -14.97 18.69
CA GLN A 91 6.48 -14.64 20.05
C GLN A 91 5.12 -13.93 20.09
N ILE A 92 4.82 -13.08 19.09
CA ILE A 92 3.48 -12.51 18.93
C ILE A 92 2.45 -13.59 18.63
N SER A 93 2.76 -14.51 17.72
CA SER A 93 1.86 -15.63 17.37
C SER A 93 1.61 -16.56 18.55
N ASP A 94 2.60 -16.73 19.44
CA ASP A 94 2.52 -17.53 20.66
C ASP A 94 1.83 -16.78 21.83
N GLY A 95 1.41 -15.51 21.64
CA GLY A 95 0.74 -14.70 22.67
C GLY A 95 1.67 -14.12 23.76
N ASN A 96 2.99 -14.23 23.59
CA ASN A 96 4.01 -13.82 24.58
C ASN A 96 4.40 -12.34 24.42
N MET A 97 3.53 -11.42 24.81
CA MET A 97 3.75 -9.97 24.68
C MET A 97 5.01 -9.45 25.41
N VAL A 98 5.33 -9.98 26.58
CA VAL A 98 6.50 -9.53 27.36
C VAL A 98 7.80 -9.92 26.68
N GLU A 99 7.89 -11.12 26.13
CA GLU A 99 9.04 -11.61 25.40
C GLU A 99 9.20 -10.92 24.04
N SER A 100 8.08 -10.53 23.40
CA SER A 100 8.09 -9.71 22.20
C SER A 100 8.70 -8.32 22.42
N MET A 101 8.39 -7.68 23.56
CA MET A 101 9.00 -6.40 23.93
C MET A 101 10.52 -6.55 24.24
N GLN A 102 10.93 -7.67 24.83
CA GLN A 102 12.35 -7.96 25.06
C GLN A 102 13.09 -8.21 23.73
N ALA A 103 12.44 -8.84 22.75
CA ALA A 103 13.00 -9.01 21.41
C ALA A 103 13.25 -7.66 20.71
N LEU A 104 12.37 -6.65 20.90
CA LEU A 104 12.61 -5.30 20.38
C LEU A 104 13.88 -4.64 20.93
N SER A 105 14.25 -4.91 22.20
CA SER A 105 15.49 -4.37 22.78
C SER A 105 16.75 -4.91 22.08
N ALA A 106 16.65 -6.06 21.46
CA ALA A 106 17.75 -6.70 20.74
C ALA A 106 18.01 -6.09 19.33
N ILE A 107 17.17 -5.15 18.87
CA ILE A 107 17.46 -4.33 17.69
C ILE A 107 18.58 -3.31 17.97
N LEU A 108 18.78 -2.92 19.23
CA LEU A 108 19.78 -1.94 19.61
C LEU A 108 21.23 -2.28 19.14
N PRO A 109 21.73 -3.52 19.27
CA PRO A 109 23.04 -3.90 18.74
C PRO A 109 23.17 -3.74 17.23
N ILE A 110 22.10 -4.00 16.47
CA ILE A 110 22.10 -3.83 15.02
C ILE A 110 22.25 -2.35 14.67
N LEU A 111 21.51 -1.49 15.35
CA LEU A 111 21.61 -0.03 15.18
C LEU A 111 23.03 0.47 15.51
N VAL A 112 23.69 -0.10 16.51
CA VAL A 112 25.07 0.25 16.86
C VAL A 112 26.07 -0.17 15.78
N ILE A 113 25.92 -1.38 15.21
CA ILE A 113 26.76 -1.85 14.10
C ILE A 113 26.53 -0.98 12.85
N LEU A 114 25.28 -0.56 12.61
CA LEU A 114 24.91 0.26 11.47
C LEU A 114 25.20 1.75 11.66
N ALA A 115 25.31 2.23 12.90
CA ALA A 115 25.45 3.66 13.21
C ALA A 115 26.57 4.38 12.44
N PRO A 116 27.79 3.82 12.25
CA PRO A 116 28.84 4.47 11.47
C PRO A 116 28.44 4.66 10.00
N TYR A 117 27.75 3.66 9.41
CA TYR A 117 27.29 3.73 8.04
C TYR A 117 26.12 4.73 7.90
N ILE A 118 25.17 4.68 8.83
CA ILE A 118 24.05 5.61 8.92
C ILE A 118 24.58 7.05 9.02
N TYR A 119 25.55 7.30 9.89
CA TYR A 119 26.17 8.62 10.03
C TYR A 119 26.92 9.04 8.76
N GLY A 120 27.66 8.13 8.12
CA GLY A 120 28.36 8.38 6.87
C GLY A 120 27.41 8.78 5.75
N PHE A 121 26.32 8.04 5.57
CA PHE A 121 25.29 8.39 4.58
C PHE A 121 24.66 9.75 4.87
N HIS A 122 24.27 10.00 6.11
CA HIS A 122 23.62 11.26 6.49
C HIS A 122 24.54 12.47 6.35
N SER A 123 25.81 12.37 6.78
CA SER A 123 26.78 13.47 6.73
C SER A 123 27.20 13.84 5.30
N GLN A 124 27.15 12.91 4.37
CA GLN A 124 27.48 13.11 2.95
C GLN A 124 26.28 13.49 2.08
N ALA A 125 25.07 13.51 2.63
CA ALA A 125 23.84 13.83 1.91
C ALA A 125 23.28 15.20 2.37
N PRO A 126 23.82 16.33 1.88
CA PRO A 126 23.28 17.64 2.21
C PRO A 126 21.84 17.75 1.66
N SER A 127 20.99 18.49 2.36
CA SER A 127 19.64 18.75 1.91
C SER A 127 19.65 19.37 0.51
N ARG A 128 19.05 18.68 -0.45
CA ARG A 128 18.92 19.18 -1.83
C ARG A 128 18.21 20.54 -1.88
N LYS A 129 17.16 20.71 -1.07
CA LYS A 129 16.43 21.98 -0.96
C LYS A 129 17.37 23.12 -0.53
N TRP A 130 18.19 22.87 0.47
CA TRP A 130 19.20 23.83 0.92
C TRP A 130 20.23 24.14 -0.19
N LEU A 131 20.74 23.11 -0.87
CA LEU A 131 21.67 23.31 -2.00
C LEU A 131 21.04 24.12 -3.12
N CYS A 132 19.84 23.81 -3.55
CA CYS A 132 19.12 24.55 -4.58
C CYS A 132 18.95 26.03 -4.19
N GLU A 133 18.61 26.30 -2.93
CA GLU A 133 18.47 27.68 -2.45
C GLU A 133 19.80 28.43 -2.43
N VAL A 134 20.87 27.80 -1.94
CA VAL A 134 22.23 28.39 -1.93
C VAL A 134 22.69 28.70 -3.37
N PHE A 135 22.54 27.74 -4.32
CA PHE A 135 22.91 27.99 -5.70
C PHE A 135 22.07 29.11 -6.33
N ARG A 136 20.75 29.12 -6.10
CA ARG A 136 19.88 30.18 -6.61
C ARG A 136 20.31 31.55 -6.10
N GLN A 137 20.67 31.69 -4.81
CA GLN A 137 21.13 32.95 -4.22
C GLN A 137 22.50 33.37 -4.71
N LEU A 138 23.43 32.42 -4.95
CA LEU A 138 24.79 32.72 -5.34
C LEU A 138 24.97 32.96 -6.84
N THR A 139 24.28 32.19 -7.68
CA THR A 139 24.49 32.17 -9.14
C THR A 139 23.26 32.56 -9.95
N GLY A 140 22.10 32.70 -9.30
CA GLY A 140 20.81 32.93 -9.98
C GLY A 140 20.20 31.69 -10.61
N GLU A 141 20.95 30.59 -10.70
CA GLU A 141 20.53 29.37 -11.38
C GLU A 141 20.74 28.13 -10.50
N ILE A 142 19.95 27.09 -10.76
CA ILE A 142 20.11 25.79 -10.12
C ILE A 142 20.89 24.87 -11.07
N PRO A 143 22.02 24.28 -10.65
CA PRO A 143 22.79 23.36 -11.50
C PRO A 143 21.94 22.20 -12.03
N THR A 144 22.17 21.80 -13.28
CA THR A 144 21.44 20.70 -13.94
C THR A 144 21.46 19.41 -13.11
N ALA A 145 22.57 19.13 -12.43
CA ALA A 145 22.68 17.96 -11.54
C ALA A 145 21.69 17.99 -10.37
N LEU A 146 21.24 19.18 -9.94
CA LEU A 146 20.22 19.38 -8.89
C LEU A 146 18.81 19.54 -9.48
N GLN A 147 18.64 19.61 -10.79
CA GLN A 147 17.34 19.66 -11.47
C GLN A 147 16.74 18.26 -11.70
N ASN A 148 17.45 17.21 -11.29
CA ASN A 148 16.98 15.82 -11.44
C ASN A 148 15.64 15.63 -10.71
N THR A 149 14.64 15.11 -11.42
CA THR A 149 13.29 14.83 -10.91
C THR A 149 13.03 13.33 -10.80
N LYS A 150 14.07 12.50 -10.81
CA LYS A 150 13.96 11.04 -10.68
C LYS A 150 13.35 10.66 -9.32
N ARG A 151 12.34 9.82 -9.33
CA ARG A 151 11.62 9.40 -8.13
C ARG A 151 11.62 7.90 -7.96
N ALA A 152 11.67 7.43 -6.70
CA ALA A 152 11.53 6.03 -6.35
C ALA A 152 10.18 5.79 -5.69
N TRP A 153 9.46 4.75 -6.12
CA TRP A 153 8.18 4.35 -5.55
C TRP A 153 8.31 3.02 -4.80
N PHE A 154 8.34 3.09 -3.48
CA PHE A 154 8.48 1.95 -2.58
C PHE A 154 7.14 1.27 -2.32
N THR A 155 7.09 -0.06 -2.49
CA THR A 155 5.89 -0.84 -2.25
C THR A 155 6.22 -2.25 -1.78
N ASP A 156 5.42 -2.76 -0.84
CA ASP A 156 5.42 -4.16 -0.42
C ASP A 156 4.47 -5.02 -1.28
N THR A 157 3.60 -4.39 -2.09
CA THR A 157 2.58 -5.07 -2.90
C THR A 157 2.70 -4.67 -4.37
N LEU A 158 3.07 -5.60 -5.24
CA LEU A 158 3.16 -5.35 -6.68
C LEU A 158 2.57 -6.46 -7.53
N GLU A 159 2.62 -7.71 -7.07
CA GLU A 159 2.07 -8.88 -7.75
C GLU A 159 0.65 -9.21 -7.33
N ASP A 160 0.18 -8.59 -6.26
CA ASP A 160 -1.15 -8.84 -5.73
C ASP A 160 -2.23 -8.38 -6.72
N VAL A 161 -3.27 -9.20 -6.87
CA VAL A 161 -4.46 -8.83 -7.64
C VAL A 161 -5.30 -7.84 -6.82
N ASN A 162 -4.81 -6.62 -6.69
CA ASN A 162 -5.49 -5.57 -5.93
C ASN A 162 -5.38 -4.20 -6.61
N GLY A 163 -6.20 -3.26 -6.16
CA GLY A 163 -6.24 -1.90 -6.72
C GLY A 163 -4.96 -1.08 -6.49
N VAL A 164 -4.13 -1.45 -5.50
CA VAL A 164 -2.85 -0.77 -5.20
C VAL A 164 -1.83 -1.12 -6.26
N ALA A 165 -1.59 -2.42 -6.51
CA ALA A 165 -0.66 -2.91 -7.52
C ALA A 165 -1.03 -2.39 -8.93
N THR A 166 -2.32 -2.44 -9.28
CA THR A 166 -2.84 -1.88 -10.54
C THR A 166 -2.54 -0.39 -10.65
N THR A 167 -2.76 0.39 -9.58
CA THR A 167 -2.48 1.83 -9.56
C THR A 167 -1.00 2.12 -9.78
N ILE A 168 -0.12 1.44 -9.05
CA ILE A 168 1.34 1.61 -9.16
C ILE A 168 1.80 1.33 -10.60
N ARG A 169 1.40 0.19 -11.18
CA ARG A 169 1.76 -0.19 -12.56
C ARG A 169 1.27 0.84 -13.58
N LYS A 170 0.01 1.25 -13.51
CA LYS A 170 -0.58 2.21 -14.44
C LYS A 170 0.04 3.61 -14.31
N MET A 171 0.27 4.08 -13.09
CA MET A 171 0.92 5.37 -12.85
C MET A 171 2.38 5.37 -13.31
N THR A 172 3.13 4.30 -13.05
CA THR A 172 4.51 4.17 -13.49
C THR A 172 4.59 4.10 -15.03
N GLY A 173 3.70 3.33 -15.68
CA GLY A 173 3.59 3.29 -17.13
C GLY A 173 3.24 4.65 -17.75
N ALA A 174 2.31 5.40 -17.14
CA ALA A 174 1.98 6.77 -17.56
C ALA A 174 3.17 7.73 -17.37
N GLY A 175 3.97 7.53 -16.32
CA GLY A 175 5.20 8.28 -16.08
C GLY A 175 6.23 8.03 -17.17
N ALA A 176 6.49 6.77 -17.50
CA ALA A 176 7.41 6.40 -18.58
C ALA A 176 6.96 6.99 -19.93
N ALA A 177 5.66 6.90 -20.24
CA ALA A 177 5.07 7.51 -21.44
C ALA A 177 5.20 9.04 -21.47
N ALA A 178 5.25 9.70 -20.31
CA ALA A 178 5.47 11.14 -20.17
C ALA A 178 6.96 11.54 -20.10
N GLY A 179 7.90 10.60 -20.30
CA GLY A 179 9.34 10.83 -20.22
C GLY A 179 9.83 11.16 -18.79
N LYS A 180 9.10 10.74 -17.76
CA LYS A 180 9.47 10.93 -16.35
C LYS A 180 10.13 9.68 -15.78
N GLU A 181 11.22 9.85 -15.05
CA GLU A 181 11.92 8.76 -14.38
C GLU A 181 11.25 8.43 -13.04
N LEU A 182 10.36 7.45 -13.07
CA LEU A 182 9.70 6.88 -11.91
C LEU A 182 10.03 5.38 -11.84
N ILE A 183 10.77 4.97 -10.82
CA ILE A 183 11.22 3.58 -10.65
C ILE A 183 10.52 2.99 -9.44
N VAL A 184 9.85 1.86 -9.63
CA VAL A 184 9.28 1.08 -8.52
C VAL A 184 10.40 0.33 -7.82
N VAL A 185 10.43 0.42 -6.49
CA VAL A 185 11.41 -0.29 -5.65
C VAL A 185 10.65 -1.26 -4.75
N THR A 186 10.99 -2.53 -4.84
CA THR A 186 10.35 -3.61 -4.09
C THR A 186 11.37 -4.64 -3.62
N SER A 187 10.92 -5.59 -2.80
CA SER A 187 11.74 -6.72 -2.35
C SER A 187 10.92 -8.00 -2.42
N ARG A 188 11.19 -8.83 -3.42
CA ARG A 188 10.51 -10.10 -3.67
C ARG A 188 11.49 -11.18 -4.10
N SER A 189 11.28 -12.42 -3.64
CA SER A 189 12.11 -13.57 -4.02
C SER A 189 11.97 -13.88 -5.51
N GLU A 190 10.77 -13.80 -6.03
CA GLU A 190 10.43 -13.93 -7.45
C GLU A 190 9.55 -12.73 -7.81
N LEU A 191 9.75 -12.18 -8.99
CA LEU A 191 8.97 -11.07 -9.51
C LEU A 191 8.66 -11.34 -10.99
N GLN A 192 7.37 -11.38 -11.34
CA GLN A 192 6.89 -11.63 -12.71
C GLN A 192 6.35 -10.35 -13.39
N VAL A 193 6.91 -9.20 -13.04
CA VAL A 193 6.49 -7.90 -13.57
C VAL A 193 7.67 -7.30 -14.33
N ASP A 194 7.51 -7.11 -15.64
CA ASP A 194 8.54 -6.60 -16.57
C ASP A 194 8.04 -5.44 -17.45
N ASP A 195 6.79 -5.01 -17.27
CA ASP A 195 6.11 -4.00 -18.10
C ASP A 195 6.34 -2.56 -17.61
N ILE A 196 7.05 -2.35 -16.50
CA ILE A 196 7.34 -1.03 -15.92
C ILE A 196 8.79 -0.98 -15.38
N PRO A 197 9.38 0.23 -15.21
CA PRO A 197 10.69 0.36 -14.57
C PRO A 197 10.66 -0.11 -13.11
N ILE A 198 11.37 -1.19 -12.79
CA ILE A 198 11.41 -1.81 -11.46
C ILE A 198 12.84 -2.09 -11.05
N GLU A 199 13.14 -1.86 -9.77
CA GLU A 199 14.32 -2.38 -9.08
C GLU A 199 13.84 -3.33 -7.98
N ASN A 200 14.11 -4.61 -8.15
CA ASN A 200 13.75 -5.65 -7.20
C ASN A 200 14.96 -6.11 -6.41
N PHE A 201 14.87 -6.04 -5.09
CA PHE A 201 15.89 -6.55 -4.19
C PHE A 201 15.48 -7.92 -3.65
N LYS A 202 16.37 -8.90 -3.78
CA LYS A 202 16.09 -10.21 -3.20
C LYS A 202 15.99 -10.08 -1.67
N PRO A 203 14.84 -10.47 -1.07
CA PRO A 203 14.65 -10.35 0.37
C PRO A 203 15.60 -11.27 1.14
N ILE A 204 15.92 -10.90 2.36
CA ILE A 204 16.66 -11.73 3.31
C ILE A 204 15.80 -12.90 3.76
N GLY A 205 14.49 -12.68 3.86
CA GLY A 205 13.47 -13.68 4.13
C GLY A 205 12.07 -13.14 3.88
N GLU A 206 11.12 -14.06 3.82
CA GLU A 206 9.71 -13.76 3.61
C GLU A 206 8.87 -14.42 4.71
N PHE A 207 7.74 -13.79 5.05
CA PHE A 207 6.80 -14.25 6.07
C PHE A 207 5.39 -14.28 5.49
N GLU A 208 4.67 -15.33 5.81
CA GLU A 208 3.24 -15.42 5.56
C GLU A 208 2.50 -14.89 6.80
N LEU A 209 1.57 -13.96 6.59
CA LEU A 209 0.70 -13.51 7.67
C LEU A 209 -0.41 -14.54 7.86
N PRO A 210 -0.61 -15.09 9.08
CA PRO A 210 -1.54 -16.20 9.33
C PRO A 210 -2.99 -15.95 8.88
N GLU A 211 -3.42 -14.69 8.88
CA GLU A 211 -4.78 -14.28 8.49
C GLU A 211 -4.86 -13.66 7.08
N TYR A 212 -3.72 -13.62 6.38
CA TYR A 212 -3.56 -13.01 5.06
C TYR A 212 -2.76 -13.95 4.14
N GLU A 213 -3.31 -15.11 3.85
CA GLU A 213 -2.66 -16.18 3.05
C GLU A 213 -2.15 -15.71 1.67
N LEU A 214 -2.59 -14.56 1.18
CA LEU A 214 -2.20 -14.00 -0.11
C LEU A 214 -1.10 -12.93 -0.03
N GLN A 215 -0.67 -12.50 1.17
CA GLN A 215 0.36 -11.48 1.32
C GLN A 215 1.56 -11.99 2.10
N LYS A 216 2.68 -12.17 1.39
CA LYS A 216 3.98 -12.41 2.00
C LYS A 216 4.62 -11.07 2.31
N LEU A 217 4.98 -10.83 3.56
CA LEU A 217 5.83 -9.72 3.94
C LEU A 217 7.29 -10.10 3.71
N SER A 218 7.98 -9.30 2.94
CA SER A 218 9.40 -9.49 2.64
C SER A 218 10.25 -8.66 3.58
N PHE A 219 11.31 -9.25 4.15
CA PHE A 219 12.32 -8.51 4.89
C PHE A 219 13.42 -8.05 3.93
N PRO A 220 13.48 -6.74 3.59
CA PRO A 220 14.36 -6.24 2.53
C PRO A 220 15.81 -6.09 3.00
N PRO A 221 16.81 -6.15 2.09
CA PRO A 221 18.22 -5.89 2.36
C PRO A 221 18.47 -4.37 2.48
N ILE A 222 18.27 -3.82 3.68
CA ILE A 222 18.19 -2.38 3.97
C ILE A 222 19.41 -1.61 3.44
N LEU A 223 20.63 -2.06 3.72
CA LEU A 223 21.84 -1.33 3.33
C LEU A 223 22.10 -1.38 1.81
N GLN A 224 21.72 -2.48 1.15
CA GLN A 224 21.83 -2.57 -0.32
C GLN A 224 20.84 -1.60 -0.99
N MET A 225 19.63 -1.49 -0.45
CA MET A 225 18.64 -0.52 -0.92
C MET A 225 19.12 0.92 -0.69
N LEU A 226 19.71 1.22 0.47
CA LEU A 226 20.30 2.54 0.76
C LEU A 226 21.42 2.90 -0.22
N ASP A 227 22.37 1.99 -0.46
CA ASP A 227 23.46 2.18 -1.43
C ASP A 227 22.92 2.44 -2.85
N TYR A 228 21.89 1.71 -3.25
CA TYR A 228 21.22 1.93 -4.53
C TYR A 228 20.57 3.33 -4.62
N ILE A 229 19.80 3.72 -3.60
CA ILE A 229 19.08 5.01 -3.59
C ILE A 229 20.08 6.16 -3.67
N GLN A 230 21.18 6.07 -2.92
CA GLN A 230 22.24 7.08 -2.97
C GLN A 230 22.89 7.18 -4.35
N ARG A 231 23.25 6.05 -4.95
CA ARG A 231 23.88 6.04 -6.29
C ARG A 231 22.94 6.46 -7.41
N ALA A 232 21.67 6.08 -7.32
CA ALA A 232 20.66 6.42 -8.30
C ALA A 232 20.24 7.90 -8.25
N ARG A 233 20.60 8.64 -7.19
CA ARG A 233 20.37 10.09 -7.02
C ARG A 233 18.90 10.48 -7.14
N PHE A 234 18.01 9.75 -6.50
CA PHE A 234 16.59 10.12 -6.46
C PHE A 234 16.38 11.48 -5.78
N SER A 235 15.36 12.19 -6.23
CA SER A 235 14.94 13.47 -5.64
C SER A 235 13.84 13.30 -4.59
N GLU A 236 13.02 12.26 -4.73
CA GLU A 236 11.87 11.98 -3.89
C GLU A 236 11.68 10.48 -3.73
N ILE A 237 11.22 10.08 -2.54
CA ILE A 237 10.76 8.73 -2.25
C ILE A 237 9.24 8.77 -2.02
N ILE A 238 8.50 7.99 -2.81
CA ILE A 238 7.07 7.75 -2.68
C ILE A 238 6.88 6.41 -2.00
N ILE A 239 5.98 6.31 -1.03
CA ILE A 239 5.73 5.09 -0.26
C ILE A 239 4.24 4.75 -0.31
N SER A 240 3.92 3.57 -0.84
CA SER A 240 2.54 3.08 -0.95
C SER A 240 2.06 2.28 0.24
N THR A 241 2.99 1.62 0.93
CA THR A 241 2.64 0.69 2.02
C THR A 241 3.54 0.93 3.23
N PRO A 242 3.00 0.93 4.45
CA PRO A 242 3.77 1.09 5.67
C PRO A 242 4.39 -0.24 6.16
N GLY A 243 4.71 -1.13 5.23
CA GLY A 243 5.37 -2.42 5.49
C GLY A 243 6.89 -2.31 5.53
N PRO A 244 7.62 -3.44 5.55
CA PRO A 244 9.09 -3.46 5.67
C PRO A 244 9.81 -2.71 4.55
N VAL A 245 9.33 -2.81 3.30
CA VAL A 245 9.88 -2.08 2.15
C VAL A 245 9.61 -0.58 2.30
N GLY A 246 8.38 -0.21 2.70
CA GLY A 246 8.02 1.18 2.97
C GLY A 246 8.82 1.81 4.11
N LEU A 247 9.04 1.07 5.21
CA LEU A 247 9.90 1.50 6.32
C LEU A 247 11.35 1.71 5.88
N THR A 248 11.85 0.84 5.00
CA THR A 248 13.20 1.00 4.43
C THR A 248 13.27 2.26 3.55
N GLY A 249 12.24 2.54 2.76
CA GLY A 249 12.13 3.78 2.00
C GLY A 249 12.11 5.02 2.89
N LEU A 250 11.34 4.99 3.97
CA LEU A 250 11.31 6.08 4.96
C LEU A 250 12.68 6.31 5.61
N LEU A 251 13.33 5.23 6.05
CA LEU A 251 14.70 5.29 6.61
C LEU A 251 15.67 5.92 5.62
N ALA A 252 15.67 5.44 4.38
CA ALA A 252 16.52 5.95 3.31
C ALA A 252 16.29 7.43 3.05
N ALA A 253 15.03 7.86 2.98
CA ALA A 253 14.68 9.27 2.78
C ALA A 253 15.21 10.16 3.91
N LYS A 254 15.05 9.74 5.17
CA LYS A 254 15.55 10.48 6.33
C LYS A 254 17.08 10.55 6.36
N MET A 255 17.75 9.45 5.99
CA MET A 255 19.21 9.41 5.98
C MET A 255 19.80 10.26 4.85
N LEU A 256 19.17 10.28 3.69
CA LEU A 256 19.65 10.97 2.50
C LEU A 256 19.03 12.35 2.30
N ASN A 257 18.25 12.85 3.29
CA ASN A 257 17.53 14.13 3.24
C ASN A 257 16.68 14.29 1.94
N LEU A 258 15.99 13.21 1.54
CA LEU A 258 15.12 13.21 0.36
C LEU A 258 13.70 13.62 0.74
N GLN A 259 13.02 14.25 -0.20
CA GLN A 259 11.58 14.53 -0.08
C GLN A 259 10.78 13.23 -0.02
N THR A 260 9.68 13.25 0.73
CA THR A 260 8.87 12.05 0.97
C THR A 260 7.40 12.30 0.69
N SER A 261 6.79 11.36 -0.03
CA SER A 261 5.34 11.30 -0.22
C SER A 261 4.82 9.92 0.16
N GLY A 262 3.75 9.86 0.92
CA GLY A 262 3.06 8.61 1.25
C GLY A 262 1.69 8.54 0.61
N ILE A 263 1.22 7.34 0.31
CA ILE A 263 -0.13 7.13 -0.21
C ILE A 263 -0.87 6.15 0.70
N TYR A 264 -1.95 6.63 1.32
CA TYR A 264 -2.80 5.81 2.17
C TYR A 264 -3.84 5.10 1.32
N HIS A 265 -3.50 3.91 0.85
CA HIS A 265 -4.37 3.11 -0.02
C HIS A 265 -5.41 2.30 0.73
N THR A 266 -5.05 1.78 1.91
CA THR A 266 -5.82 0.80 2.67
C THR A 266 -6.04 1.29 4.09
N ASP A 267 -7.27 1.20 4.57
CA ASP A 267 -7.61 1.49 5.98
C ASP A 267 -7.26 0.27 6.86
N PHE A 268 -5.97 0.09 7.13
CA PHE A 268 -5.49 -1.01 7.96
C PHE A 268 -6.11 -1.06 9.36
N PRO A 269 -6.32 0.07 10.07
CA PRO A 269 -6.97 0.03 11.38
C PRO A 269 -8.38 -0.53 11.34
N GLN A 270 -9.21 -0.07 10.39
CA GLN A 270 -10.56 -0.59 10.21
C GLN A 270 -10.53 -2.07 9.80
N TYR A 271 -9.57 -2.43 8.96
CA TYR A 271 -9.39 -3.80 8.52
C TYR A 271 -9.03 -4.75 9.68
N ILE A 272 -8.08 -4.36 10.53
CA ILE A 272 -7.72 -5.11 11.75
C ILE A 272 -8.92 -5.22 12.69
N ARG A 273 -9.70 -4.13 12.87
CA ARG A 273 -10.91 -4.15 13.68
C ARG A 273 -11.92 -5.21 13.24
N ILE A 274 -12.14 -5.31 11.92
CA ILE A 274 -13.11 -6.27 11.35
C ILE A 274 -12.61 -7.71 11.46
N LEU A 275 -11.30 -7.94 11.24
CA LEU A 275 -10.72 -9.28 11.29
C LEU A 275 -10.59 -9.83 12.72
N THR A 276 -10.22 -8.99 13.67
CA THR A 276 -9.88 -9.43 15.03
C THR A 276 -10.97 -9.10 16.05
N GLU A 277 -11.93 -8.25 15.70
CA GLU A 277 -12.93 -7.67 16.61
C GLU A 277 -12.31 -6.97 17.83
N ASP A 278 -10.99 -6.70 17.80
CA ASP A 278 -10.22 -6.14 18.90
C ASP A 278 -9.97 -4.64 18.73
N SER A 279 -10.55 -3.83 19.61
CA SER A 279 -10.39 -2.37 19.63
C SER A 279 -9.00 -1.91 20.07
N PHE A 280 -8.28 -2.73 20.84
CA PHE A 280 -6.91 -2.41 21.26
C PHE A 280 -5.95 -2.52 20.06
N LEU A 281 -6.04 -3.59 19.28
CA LEU A 281 -5.24 -3.77 18.06
C LEU A 281 -5.54 -2.68 17.03
N GLU A 282 -6.81 -2.29 16.86
CA GLU A 282 -7.20 -1.13 16.06
C GLU A 282 -6.46 0.14 16.52
N SER A 283 -6.49 0.42 17.84
CA SER A 283 -5.84 1.60 18.42
C SER A 283 -4.32 1.61 18.22
N VAL A 284 -3.65 0.46 18.39
CA VAL A 284 -2.21 0.30 18.14
C VAL A 284 -1.89 0.55 16.67
N THR A 285 -2.72 -0.01 15.77
CA THR A 285 -2.56 0.20 14.32
C THR A 285 -2.71 1.67 13.96
N TRP A 286 -3.69 2.38 14.52
CA TRP A 286 -3.85 3.83 14.33
C TRP A 286 -2.63 4.62 14.80
N ARG A 287 -2.05 4.29 15.95
CA ARG A 287 -0.82 4.94 16.46
C ARG A 287 0.35 4.72 15.51
N TYR A 288 0.49 3.50 15.01
CA TYR A 288 1.53 3.18 14.02
C TYR A 288 1.33 3.97 12.71
N MET A 289 0.11 3.99 12.16
CA MET A 289 -0.21 4.76 10.96
C MET A 289 0.06 6.24 11.14
N HIS A 290 -0.41 6.82 12.26
CA HIS A 290 -0.20 8.23 12.56
C HIS A 290 1.29 8.56 12.68
N TRP A 291 2.06 7.71 13.36
CA TRP A 291 3.51 7.86 13.47
C TRP A 291 4.16 7.77 12.09
N PHE A 292 3.89 6.72 11.33
CA PHE A 292 4.53 6.47 10.04
C PHE A 292 4.28 7.59 9.03
N TYR A 293 3.02 7.90 8.78
CA TYR A 293 2.63 8.95 7.83
C TYR A 293 2.99 10.35 8.34
N GLY A 294 3.03 10.57 9.64
CA GLY A 294 3.49 11.81 10.28
C GLY A 294 4.95 12.16 9.97
N GLN A 295 5.78 11.16 9.66
CA GLN A 295 7.18 11.35 9.27
C GLN A 295 7.35 11.89 7.84
N LEU A 296 6.31 11.81 7.01
CA LEU A 296 6.36 12.18 5.60
C LEU A 296 6.05 13.66 5.38
N ASP A 297 6.55 14.22 4.26
CA ASP A 297 6.32 15.63 3.90
C ASP A 297 4.93 15.84 3.31
N THR A 298 4.47 14.88 2.49
CA THR A 298 3.13 14.88 1.89
C THR A 298 2.47 13.52 2.08
N VAL A 299 1.19 13.49 2.38
CA VAL A 299 0.39 12.26 2.47
C VAL A 299 -0.82 12.38 1.58
N PHE A 300 -0.94 11.44 0.66
CA PHE A 300 -2.10 11.31 -0.21
C PHE A 300 -3.11 10.35 0.41
N VAL A 301 -4.35 10.79 0.48
CA VAL A 301 -5.51 9.97 0.85
C VAL A 301 -6.44 9.82 -0.34
N ASN A 302 -7.29 8.81 -0.33
CA ASN A 302 -8.06 8.44 -1.51
C ASN A 302 -9.36 9.24 -1.69
N SER A 303 -9.88 9.87 -0.62
CA SER A 303 -11.14 10.61 -0.64
C SER A 303 -11.14 11.75 0.37
N GLU A 304 -12.05 12.69 0.23
CA GLU A 304 -12.20 13.80 1.18
C GLU A 304 -12.70 13.28 2.55
N GLU A 305 -13.53 12.24 2.59
CA GLU A 305 -13.94 11.61 3.84
C GLU A 305 -12.75 11.10 4.63
N TYR A 306 -11.83 10.39 3.99
CA TYR A 306 -10.60 9.95 4.64
C TYR A 306 -9.70 11.11 5.04
N ARG A 307 -9.66 12.18 4.24
CA ARG A 307 -8.93 13.39 4.59
C ARG A 307 -9.49 14.01 5.87
N GLN A 308 -10.80 14.16 5.98
CA GLN A 308 -11.47 14.71 7.17
C GLN A 308 -11.31 13.78 8.39
N SER A 309 -11.39 12.46 8.19
CA SER A 309 -11.14 11.48 9.25
C SER A 309 -9.73 11.61 9.84
N TRP A 310 -8.71 11.80 9.00
CA TRP A 310 -7.33 11.99 9.45
C TRP A 310 -7.15 13.33 10.17
N ILE A 311 -7.76 14.41 9.67
CA ILE A 311 -7.75 15.74 10.33
C ILE A 311 -8.42 15.65 11.69
N GLY A 312 -9.58 14.98 11.79
CA GLY A 312 -10.30 14.78 13.05
C GLY A 312 -9.51 13.97 14.08
N ARG A 313 -8.51 13.19 13.65
CA ARG A 313 -7.57 12.45 14.50
C ARG A 313 -6.27 13.23 14.81
N GLY A 314 -6.22 14.51 14.46
CA GLY A 314 -5.09 15.41 14.77
C GLY A 314 -3.94 15.38 13.76
N PHE A 315 -4.16 14.86 12.53
CA PHE A 315 -3.15 14.92 11.49
C PHE A 315 -3.10 16.33 10.85
N ASP A 316 -1.91 16.80 10.49
CA ASP A 316 -1.71 18.11 9.89
C ASP A 316 -2.41 18.23 8.51
N PRO A 317 -3.43 19.09 8.36
CA PRO A 317 -4.15 19.28 7.10
C PRO A 317 -3.27 19.73 5.94
N ALA A 318 -2.17 20.44 6.22
CA ALA A 318 -1.26 20.96 5.19
C ALA A 318 -0.48 19.85 4.48
N LYS A 319 -0.28 18.71 5.14
CA LYS A 319 0.36 17.53 4.58
C LYS A 319 -0.59 16.65 3.75
N LEU A 320 -1.92 16.80 3.94
CA LEU A 320 -2.92 15.91 3.33
C LEU A 320 -3.39 16.43 1.97
N LYS A 321 -3.23 15.58 0.95
CA LYS A 321 -3.71 15.83 -0.42
C LYS A 321 -4.55 14.65 -0.91
N ILE A 322 -5.47 14.90 -1.85
CA ILE A 322 -6.26 13.82 -2.47
C ILE A 322 -5.46 13.19 -3.61
N PHE A 323 -5.31 11.86 -3.55
CA PHE A 323 -4.60 11.10 -4.57
C PHE A 323 -5.42 11.06 -5.88
N PRO A 324 -4.87 11.54 -7.01
CA PRO A 324 -5.57 11.47 -8.28
C PRO A 324 -5.57 10.03 -8.81
N ARG A 325 -6.77 9.52 -9.09
CA ARG A 325 -6.98 8.18 -9.64
C ARG A 325 -7.26 8.25 -11.14
N GLY A 326 -6.59 7.38 -11.88
CA GLY A 326 -6.80 7.18 -13.30
C GLY A 326 -7.72 6.01 -13.60
N LEU A 327 -8.18 5.98 -14.83
CA LEU A 327 -9.05 4.95 -15.38
C LEU A 327 -8.68 4.71 -16.85
N ASP A 328 -8.85 3.48 -17.31
CA ASP A 328 -8.74 3.12 -18.73
C ASP A 328 -10.13 3.23 -19.39
N THR A 329 -10.44 4.42 -19.89
CA THR A 329 -11.75 4.74 -20.50
C THR A 329 -11.97 4.06 -21.85
N GLU A 330 -10.92 3.54 -22.50
CA GLU A 330 -11.00 2.75 -23.73
C GLU A 330 -11.28 1.28 -23.42
N LEU A 331 -10.68 0.77 -22.36
CA LEU A 331 -10.98 -0.58 -21.89
C LEU A 331 -12.40 -0.66 -21.33
N PHE A 332 -12.77 0.23 -20.41
CA PHE A 332 -14.11 0.30 -19.84
C PHE A 332 -14.99 1.23 -20.68
N HIS A 333 -15.76 0.63 -21.59
CA HIS A 333 -16.54 1.36 -22.59
C HIS A 333 -17.89 0.70 -22.87
N PRO A 334 -18.99 1.45 -23.01
CA PRO A 334 -20.32 0.90 -23.30
C PRO A 334 -20.41 0.05 -24.58
N ALA A 335 -19.56 0.35 -25.57
CA ALA A 335 -19.51 -0.41 -26.83
C ALA A 335 -19.06 -1.88 -26.65
N ARG A 336 -18.56 -2.25 -25.47
CA ARG A 336 -18.24 -3.65 -25.13
C ARG A 336 -19.46 -4.45 -24.67
N ARG A 337 -20.65 -3.84 -24.63
CA ARG A 337 -21.87 -4.54 -24.25
C ARG A 337 -22.09 -5.76 -25.15
N ASN A 338 -22.18 -6.91 -24.52
CA ASN A 338 -22.49 -8.17 -25.17
C ASN A 338 -23.68 -8.82 -24.44
N PRO A 339 -24.88 -8.81 -25.03
CA PRO A 339 -26.08 -9.39 -24.41
C PRO A 339 -25.90 -10.88 -24.04
N ALA A 340 -25.11 -11.62 -24.82
CA ALA A 340 -24.87 -13.03 -24.59
C ALA A 340 -23.84 -13.32 -23.48
N PHE A 341 -23.14 -12.31 -22.98
CA PHE A 341 -22.07 -12.50 -22.00
C PHE A 341 -22.54 -13.24 -20.74
N PHE A 342 -23.68 -12.84 -20.20
CA PHE A 342 -24.22 -13.42 -18.97
C PHE A 342 -25.12 -14.64 -19.20
N GLN A 343 -25.52 -14.97 -20.44
CA GLN A 343 -26.34 -16.17 -20.73
C GLN A 343 -25.64 -17.46 -20.26
N ARG A 344 -24.31 -17.53 -20.39
CA ARG A 344 -23.51 -18.66 -19.88
C ARG A 344 -23.53 -18.83 -18.35
N PHE A 345 -24.03 -17.83 -17.64
CA PHE A 345 -24.13 -17.80 -16.17
C PHE A 345 -25.61 -17.78 -15.71
N ARG A 346 -26.51 -18.44 -16.41
CA ARG A 346 -27.94 -18.61 -16.08
C ARG A 346 -28.79 -17.31 -16.12
N ALA A 347 -28.35 -16.24 -16.79
CA ALA A 347 -29.22 -15.09 -16.99
C ALA A 347 -30.39 -15.47 -17.88
N CYS A 348 -31.61 -15.08 -17.49
CA CYS A 348 -32.81 -15.16 -18.32
C CYS A 348 -32.98 -13.91 -19.14
N ASP A 349 -33.58 -14.06 -20.33
CA ASP A 349 -33.95 -12.90 -21.15
C ASP A 349 -35.03 -12.08 -20.43
N GLY A 350 -34.88 -10.75 -20.45
CA GLY A 350 -35.83 -9.85 -19.81
C GLY A 350 -35.49 -9.46 -18.37
N GLU A 351 -34.54 -10.12 -17.71
CA GLU A 351 -34.08 -9.74 -16.38
C GLU A 351 -33.12 -8.53 -16.42
N VAL A 352 -33.28 -7.63 -15.44
CA VAL A 352 -32.34 -6.53 -15.20
C VAL A 352 -31.10 -7.08 -14.47
N ARG A 353 -29.93 -6.87 -15.05
CA ARG A 353 -28.66 -7.43 -14.59
C ARG A 353 -28.03 -6.53 -13.55
N LEU A 354 -28.12 -6.96 -12.30
CA LEU A 354 -27.40 -6.35 -11.18
C LEU A 354 -25.97 -6.89 -11.16
N LEU A 355 -24.98 -6.05 -11.02
CA LEU A 355 -23.57 -6.44 -11.02
C LEU A 355 -22.90 -5.97 -9.74
N TYR A 356 -22.24 -6.89 -9.04
CA TYR A 356 -21.24 -6.63 -8.03
C TYR A 356 -19.87 -7.04 -8.58
N VAL A 357 -18.85 -6.21 -8.38
CA VAL A 357 -17.45 -6.52 -8.68
C VAL A 357 -16.60 -6.16 -7.48
N GLY A 358 -15.81 -7.09 -7.02
CA GLY A 358 -14.91 -6.88 -5.87
C GLY A 358 -14.43 -8.17 -5.24
N ARG A 359 -13.57 -8.04 -4.24
CA ARG A 359 -13.20 -9.15 -3.37
C ARG A 359 -14.45 -9.68 -2.65
N VAL A 360 -14.63 -10.99 -2.68
CA VAL A 360 -15.75 -11.63 -1.97
C VAL A 360 -15.31 -11.92 -0.54
N SER A 361 -15.58 -10.98 0.35
CA SER A 361 -15.16 -11.00 1.75
C SER A 361 -16.21 -10.30 2.63
N ARG A 362 -16.22 -10.63 3.92
CA ARG A 362 -17.30 -10.19 4.86
C ARG A 362 -17.35 -8.67 5.02
N GLU A 363 -16.20 -7.99 4.98
CA GLU A 363 -16.11 -6.53 5.09
C GLU A 363 -16.73 -5.75 3.92
N LYS A 364 -17.22 -6.46 2.87
CA LYS A 364 -17.89 -5.85 1.71
C LYS A 364 -19.42 -5.82 1.83
N ASP A 365 -19.96 -6.10 2.99
CA ASP A 365 -21.41 -6.07 3.27
C ASP A 365 -22.24 -6.98 2.35
N LEU A 366 -21.69 -8.14 1.97
CA LEU A 366 -22.32 -9.05 1.00
C LEU A 366 -23.57 -9.73 1.55
N ASP A 367 -23.67 -9.98 2.86
CA ASP A 367 -24.88 -10.48 3.50
C ASP A 367 -26.04 -9.50 3.38
N PHE A 368 -25.73 -8.20 3.50
CA PHE A 368 -26.69 -7.15 3.25
C PHE A 368 -27.14 -7.14 1.78
N LEU A 369 -26.21 -7.31 0.83
CA LEU A 369 -26.54 -7.41 -0.59
C LEU A 369 -27.42 -8.63 -0.87
N ALA A 370 -27.14 -9.78 -0.27
CA ALA A 370 -27.96 -10.99 -0.41
C ALA A 370 -29.40 -10.76 0.08
N THR A 371 -29.53 -10.12 1.23
CA THR A 371 -30.85 -9.79 1.80
C THR A 371 -31.62 -8.83 0.89
N ALA A 372 -30.95 -7.80 0.38
CA ALA A 372 -31.55 -6.85 -0.55
C ALA A 372 -31.99 -7.52 -1.88
N TYR A 373 -31.14 -8.38 -2.43
CA TYR A 373 -31.45 -9.10 -3.67
C TYR A 373 -32.65 -10.04 -3.50
N ARG A 374 -32.72 -10.83 -2.43
CA ARG A 374 -33.86 -11.70 -2.15
C ARG A 374 -35.16 -10.91 -2.03
N ARG A 375 -35.13 -9.80 -1.29
CA ARG A 375 -36.31 -8.93 -1.15
C ARG A 375 -36.83 -8.43 -2.50
N LEU A 376 -35.92 -7.99 -3.40
CA LEU A 376 -36.33 -7.56 -4.74
C LEU A 376 -36.95 -8.70 -5.57
N ARG A 377 -36.43 -9.92 -5.41
CA ARG A 377 -36.99 -11.12 -6.06
C ARG A 377 -38.36 -11.49 -5.48
N ASP A 378 -38.53 -11.43 -4.16
CA ASP A 378 -39.80 -11.73 -3.46
C ASP A 378 -40.90 -10.72 -3.84
N GLU A 379 -40.51 -9.48 -4.16
CA GLU A 379 -41.42 -8.46 -4.73
C GLU A 379 -41.78 -8.70 -6.20
N GLY A 380 -41.27 -9.77 -6.81
CA GLY A 380 -41.55 -10.14 -8.21
C GLY A 380 -40.78 -9.31 -9.25
N LEU A 381 -39.74 -8.57 -8.86
CA LEU A 381 -38.95 -7.80 -9.82
C LEU A 381 -38.07 -8.72 -10.67
N PRO A 382 -37.99 -8.51 -11.98
CA PRO A 382 -37.19 -9.33 -12.90
C PRO A 382 -35.71 -8.94 -12.80
N VAL A 383 -35.05 -9.35 -11.73
CA VAL A 383 -33.63 -9.03 -11.47
C VAL A 383 -32.79 -10.31 -11.33
N HIS A 384 -31.54 -10.25 -11.83
CA HIS A 384 -30.54 -11.29 -11.62
C HIS A 384 -29.22 -10.68 -11.17
N LEU A 385 -28.62 -11.20 -10.08
CA LEU A 385 -27.38 -10.73 -9.52
C LEU A 385 -26.18 -11.52 -10.05
N PHE A 386 -25.19 -10.81 -10.57
CA PHE A 386 -23.89 -11.33 -10.97
C PHE A 386 -22.82 -10.85 -10.00
N VAL A 387 -22.06 -11.78 -9.45
CA VAL A 387 -20.95 -11.53 -8.54
C VAL A 387 -19.65 -11.86 -9.27
N VAL A 388 -18.84 -10.83 -9.54
CA VAL A 388 -17.53 -10.94 -10.18
C VAL A 388 -16.45 -10.72 -9.14
N GLY A 389 -15.58 -11.70 -8.99
CA GLY A 389 -14.48 -11.71 -8.03
C GLY A 389 -14.41 -13.02 -7.27
N HIS A 390 -13.44 -13.07 -6.37
CA HIS A 390 -13.22 -14.21 -5.47
C HIS A 390 -12.64 -13.71 -4.15
N GLY A 391 -12.69 -14.51 -3.11
CA GLY A 391 -12.13 -14.18 -1.81
C GLY A 391 -12.48 -15.21 -0.75
N PRO A 392 -12.06 -15.02 0.50
CA PRO A 392 -12.23 -16.00 1.57
C PRO A 392 -13.69 -16.32 1.89
N TYR A 393 -14.62 -15.46 1.52
CA TYR A 393 -16.06 -15.65 1.75
C TYR A 393 -16.79 -16.27 0.53
N SER A 394 -16.10 -16.60 -0.55
CA SER A 394 -16.75 -17.01 -1.82
C SER A 394 -17.61 -18.25 -1.70
N ASP A 395 -17.12 -19.32 -1.06
CA ASP A 395 -17.83 -20.59 -0.96
C ASP A 395 -19.05 -20.49 -0.04
N GLU A 396 -18.91 -19.74 1.05
CA GLU A 396 -19.98 -19.49 2.01
C GLU A 396 -21.05 -18.58 1.38
N PHE A 397 -20.64 -17.52 0.69
CA PHE A 397 -21.56 -16.61 0.02
C PHE A 397 -22.31 -17.27 -1.14
N ALA A 398 -21.67 -18.16 -1.90
CA ALA A 398 -22.35 -18.92 -2.94
C ALA A 398 -23.39 -19.91 -2.37
N LYS A 399 -23.12 -20.49 -1.20
CA LYS A 399 -24.12 -21.31 -0.48
C LYS A 399 -25.26 -20.47 0.08
N LEU A 400 -24.93 -19.26 0.57
CA LEU A 400 -25.93 -18.33 1.08
C LEU A 400 -26.86 -17.83 -0.03
N LEU A 401 -26.35 -17.62 -1.26
CA LEU A 401 -27.10 -17.01 -2.35
C LEU A 401 -27.03 -17.85 -3.66
N PRO A 402 -27.56 -19.09 -3.64
CA PRO A 402 -27.45 -20.02 -4.77
C PRO A 402 -28.21 -19.58 -6.03
N GLU A 403 -29.14 -18.63 -5.89
CA GLU A 403 -29.90 -18.01 -6.98
C GLU A 403 -29.13 -16.92 -7.75
N ALA A 404 -28.00 -16.44 -7.23
CA ALA A 404 -27.10 -15.51 -7.93
C ALA A 404 -26.09 -16.28 -8.80
N SER A 405 -25.43 -15.57 -9.70
CA SER A 405 -24.39 -16.14 -10.55
C SER A 405 -23.01 -15.65 -10.15
N PHE A 406 -22.09 -16.56 -9.94
CA PHE A 406 -20.72 -16.30 -9.54
C PHE A 406 -19.79 -16.60 -10.72
N THR A 407 -19.04 -15.59 -11.17
CA THR A 407 -18.14 -15.76 -12.34
C THR A 407 -16.71 -16.12 -11.96
N GLY A 408 -16.33 -15.95 -10.68
CA GLY A 408 -14.94 -15.94 -10.28
C GLY A 408 -14.23 -14.66 -10.74
N TYR A 409 -12.89 -14.68 -10.75
CA TYR A 409 -12.10 -13.56 -11.23
C TYR A 409 -12.28 -13.32 -12.72
N LEU A 410 -12.53 -12.06 -13.09
CA LEU A 410 -12.47 -11.57 -14.46
C LEU A 410 -11.45 -10.43 -14.53
N THR A 411 -10.69 -10.37 -15.63
CA THR A 411 -9.71 -9.31 -15.87
C THR A 411 -9.79 -8.77 -17.30
N GLY A 412 -9.20 -7.62 -17.53
CA GLY A 412 -9.05 -7.03 -18.85
C GLY A 412 -10.37 -6.93 -19.62
N LYS A 413 -10.39 -7.44 -20.85
CA LYS A 413 -11.57 -7.37 -21.75
C LYS A 413 -12.79 -8.10 -21.20
N ALA A 414 -12.60 -9.22 -20.50
CA ALA A 414 -13.71 -9.99 -19.93
C ALA A 414 -14.40 -9.20 -18.81
N LEU A 415 -13.64 -8.57 -17.91
CA LEU A 415 -14.16 -7.70 -16.88
C LEU A 415 -14.88 -6.48 -17.47
N ALA A 416 -14.28 -5.82 -18.45
CA ALA A 416 -14.90 -4.67 -19.12
C ALA A 416 -16.20 -5.05 -19.84
N THR A 417 -16.28 -6.26 -20.42
CA THR A 417 -17.50 -6.79 -21.02
C THR A 417 -18.57 -7.06 -19.97
N ALA A 418 -18.19 -7.59 -18.79
CA ALA A 418 -19.12 -7.79 -17.68
C ALA A 418 -19.76 -6.46 -17.24
N TYR A 419 -18.96 -5.43 -17.01
CA TYR A 419 -19.49 -4.09 -16.68
C TYR A 419 -20.44 -3.58 -17.77
N ALA A 420 -19.97 -3.51 -19.02
CA ALA A 420 -20.78 -2.97 -20.12
C ALA A 420 -22.06 -3.75 -20.37
N SER A 421 -22.11 -5.05 -20.01
CA SER A 421 -23.27 -5.93 -20.19
C SER A 421 -24.26 -5.89 -19.01
N ALA A 422 -23.88 -5.28 -17.90
CA ALA A 422 -24.75 -5.05 -16.76
C ALA A 422 -25.72 -3.87 -17.00
N ASP A 423 -26.72 -3.78 -16.14
CA ASP A 423 -27.73 -2.73 -16.20
C ASP A 423 -27.67 -1.79 -14.98
N ILE A 424 -27.29 -2.31 -13.81
CA ILE A 424 -27.13 -1.55 -12.57
C ILE A 424 -25.91 -2.13 -11.84
N PHE A 425 -25.00 -1.29 -11.40
CA PHE A 425 -23.91 -1.67 -10.53
C PHE A 425 -24.34 -1.47 -9.07
N VAL A 426 -24.20 -2.51 -8.24
CA VAL A 426 -24.63 -2.50 -6.83
C VAL A 426 -23.43 -2.69 -5.93
N PHE A 427 -23.17 -1.73 -5.03
CA PHE A 427 -21.98 -1.73 -4.19
C PHE A 427 -22.29 -1.24 -2.77
N PRO A 428 -22.70 -2.14 -1.87
CA PRO A 428 -23.11 -1.79 -0.51
C PRO A 428 -21.94 -1.50 0.44
N SER A 429 -20.69 -1.79 0.02
CA SER A 429 -19.50 -1.73 0.89
C SER A 429 -19.36 -0.38 1.59
N THR A 430 -19.08 -0.44 2.90
CA THR A 430 -18.83 0.71 3.77
C THR A 430 -17.35 0.94 4.07
N THR A 431 -16.46 0.06 3.59
CA THR A 431 -15.04 0.03 3.95
C THR A 431 -14.08 0.46 2.84
N ASP A 432 -14.58 0.76 1.65
CA ASP A 432 -13.72 1.13 0.52
C ASP A 432 -13.21 2.57 0.64
N THR A 433 -11.90 2.74 0.55
CA THR A 433 -11.25 4.05 0.64
C THR A 433 -11.45 4.91 -0.61
N PHE A 434 -11.73 4.29 -1.77
CA PHE A 434 -12.00 4.99 -3.03
C PHE A 434 -13.15 4.36 -3.83
N GLY A 435 -13.01 3.08 -4.24
CA GLY A 435 -13.97 2.38 -5.08
C GLY A 435 -13.64 2.47 -6.58
N ASN A 436 -12.50 1.93 -7.00
CA ASN A 436 -12.14 1.85 -8.43
C ASN A 436 -13.26 1.21 -9.28
N VAL A 437 -13.93 0.22 -8.72
CA VAL A 437 -15.05 -0.49 -9.38
C VAL A 437 -16.21 0.41 -9.74
N ILE A 438 -16.42 1.53 -9.01
CA ILE A 438 -17.45 2.51 -9.30
C ILE A 438 -17.12 3.27 -10.59
N ILE A 439 -15.88 3.79 -10.71
CA ILE A 439 -15.48 4.52 -11.91
C ILE A 439 -15.38 3.59 -13.14
N GLU A 440 -15.08 2.31 -12.96
CA GLU A 440 -15.12 1.29 -14.03
C GLU A 440 -16.56 1.04 -14.52
N ALA A 441 -17.53 0.94 -13.60
CA ALA A 441 -18.95 0.85 -13.92
C ALA A 441 -19.44 2.11 -14.63
N GLN A 442 -19.13 3.29 -14.10
CA GLN A 442 -19.46 4.58 -14.72
C GLN A 442 -18.88 4.71 -16.13
N ALA A 443 -17.61 4.36 -16.31
CA ALA A 443 -16.97 4.37 -17.63
C ALA A 443 -17.64 3.43 -18.63
N SER A 444 -18.17 2.32 -18.15
CA SER A 444 -18.94 1.36 -18.95
C SER A 444 -20.39 1.79 -19.20
N GLY A 445 -20.78 2.98 -18.74
CA GLY A 445 -22.13 3.54 -18.91
C GLY A 445 -23.17 2.90 -18.01
N VAL A 446 -22.78 2.36 -16.87
CA VAL A 446 -23.64 1.67 -15.89
C VAL A 446 -23.81 2.55 -14.66
N PRO A 447 -25.03 2.91 -14.26
CA PRO A 447 -25.28 3.67 -13.05
C PRO A 447 -24.98 2.81 -11.81
N ALA A 448 -24.40 3.42 -10.77
CA ALA A 448 -24.06 2.74 -9.52
C ALA A 448 -25.06 3.08 -8.41
N VAL A 449 -25.40 2.08 -7.59
CA VAL A 449 -26.07 2.24 -6.29
C VAL A 449 -25.05 1.93 -5.20
N VAL A 450 -24.72 2.93 -4.39
CA VAL A 450 -23.66 2.86 -3.39
C VAL A 450 -24.17 3.27 -2.01
N SER A 451 -23.44 2.90 -0.94
CA SER A 451 -23.71 3.40 0.41
C SER A 451 -23.21 4.85 0.58
N ASP A 452 -23.73 5.56 1.59
CA ASP A 452 -23.30 6.91 2.00
C ASP A 452 -22.01 6.91 2.85
N SER A 453 -21.24 5.81 2.82
CA SER A 453 -20.04 5.60 3.61
C SER A 453 -18.84 5.32 2.73
N GLY A 454 -17.68 5.77 3.14
CA GLY A 454 -16.42 5.55 2.42
C GLY A 454 -16.24 6.41 1.16
N GLY A 455 -15.19 6.11 0.40
CA GLY A 455 -14.86 6.81 -0.84
C GLY A 455 -15.87 6.66 -1.99
N PRO A 456 -16.59 5.53 -2.13
CA PRO A 456 -17.56 5.32 -3.20
C PRO A 456 -18.59 6.42 -3.36
N LYS A 457 -19.12 6.99 -2.28
CA LYS A 457 -20.14 8.07 -2.34
C LYS A 457 -19.63 9.34 -3.02
N GLU A 458 -18.33 9.63 -2.92
CA GLU A 458 -17.73 10.83 -3.54
C GLU A 458 -17.63 10.73 -5.06
N LEU A 459 -17.77 9.53 -5.61
CA LEU A 459 -17.77 9.25 -7.04
C LEU A 459 -19.17 9.33 -7.66
N VAL A 460 -20.20 9.39 -6.81
CA VAL A 460 -21.61 9.39 -7.24
C VAL A 460 -22.26 10.72 -6.90
N GLN A 461 -22.80 11.37 -7.93
CA GLN A 461 -23.72 12.51 -7.79
C GLN A 461 -25.14 11.93 -7.76
N HIS A 462 -25.76 11.97 -6.58
CA HIS A 462 -27.07 11.38 -6.36
C HIS A 462 -28.09 11.90 -7.37
N ASP A 463 -28.89 11.01 -7.95
CA ASP A 463 -29.87 11.24 -8.99
C ASP A 463 -29.32 11.69 -10.37
N GLU A 464 -28.02 11.92 -10.48
CA GLU A 464 -27.41 12.29 -11.75
C GLU A 464 -26.70 11.11 -12.43
N ASN A 465 -25.65 10.58 -11.80
CA ASN A 465 -24.81 9.51 -12.35
C ASN A 465 -24.89 8.20 -11.56
N GLY A 466 -25.71 8.15 -10.51
CA GLY A 466 -25.96 7.02 -9.65
C GLY A 466 -26.85 7.38 -8.46
N LEU A 467 -27.04 6.44 -7.54
CA LEU A 467 -27.83 6.63 -6.33
C LEU A 467 -26.97 6.36 -5.08
N ILE A 468 -27.04 7.26 -4.12
CA ILE A 468 -26.43 7.09 -2.80
C ILE A 468 -27.53 6.70 -1.84
N THR A 469 -27.31 5.66 -1.06
CA THR A 469 -28.26 5.12 -0.07
C THR A 469 -27.64 5.12 1.31
N LYS A 470 -28.49 5.22 2.33
CA LYS A 470 -28.04 5.17 3.69
C LYS A 470 -27.44 3.80 4.01
N SER A 471 -26.26 3.80 4.63
CA SER A 471 -25.54 2.59 5.02
C SER A 471 -26.38 1.69 5.89
N HIS A 472 -26.42 0.40 5.55
CA HIS A 472 -27.18 -0.65 6.24
C HIS A 472 -28.71 -0.39 6.33
N ASP A 473 -29.26 0.54 5.52
CA ASP A 473 -30.69 0.76 5.38
C ASP A 473 -31.23 -0.06 4.20
N LEU A 474 -31.82 -1.22 4.52
CA LEU A 474 -32.33 -2.15 3.50
C LEU A 474 -33.46 -1.55 2.67
N ASP A 475 -34.34 -0.75 3.30
CA ASP A 475 -35.47 -0.12 2.62
C ASP A 475 -34.99 0.91 1.60
N ASP A 476 -34.00 1.71 1.97
CA ASP A 476 -33.43 2.73 1.10
C ASP A 476 -32.66 2.09 -0.08
N PHE A 477 -31.83 1.07 0.21
CA PHE A 477 -31.05 0.38 -0.82
C PHE A 477 -31.94 -0.36 -1.83
N THR A 478 -32.93 -1.10 -1.37
CA THR A 478 -33.88 -1.80 -2.26
C THR A 478 -34.76 -0.83 -3.04
N ARG A 479 -35.20 0.27 -2.43
CA ARG A 479 -35.96 1.33 -3.11
C ARG A 479 -35.14 1.96 -4.25
N ALA A 480 -33.85 2.25 -4.01
CA ALA A 480 -32.95 2.80 -5.03
C ALA A 480 -32.78 1.84 -6.21
N ILE A 481 -32.52 0.56 -5.95
CA ILE A 481 -32.40 -0.45 -7.03
C ILE A 481 -33.72 -0.58 -7.77
N ARG A 482 -34.87 -0.71 -7.07
CA ARG A 482 -36.20 -0.79 -7.68
C ARG A 482 -36.48 0.37 -8.62
N ALA A 483 -36.16 1.61 -8.22
CA ALA A 483 -36.36 2.79 -9.04
C ALA A 483 -35.64 2.72 -10.38
N LEU A 484 -34.46 2.08 -10.42
CA LEU A 484 -33.71 1.87 -11.67
C LEU A 484 -34.17 0.62 -12.42
N VAL A 485 -34.74 -0.38 -11.75
CA VAL A 485 -35.30 -1.58 -12.41
C VAL A 485 -36.54 -1.23 -13.19
N VAL A 486 -37.46 -0.47 -12.60
CA VAL A 486 -38.78 -0.16 -13.21
C VAL A 486 -38.75 0.99 -14.22
N ASP A 487 -37.69 1.81 -14.25
CA ASP A 487 -37.53 2.91 -15.20
C ASP A 487 -36.26 2.75 -16.08
N PRO A 488 -36.34 2.02 -17.20
CA PRO A 488 -35.22 1.84 -18.12
C PRO A 488 -34.70 3.16 -18.71
N ALA A 489 -35.56 4.15 -18.89
CA ALA A 489 -35.18 5.44 -19.45
C ALA A 489 -34.32 6.25 -18.45
N ARG A 490 -34.71 6.27 -17.17
CA ARG A 490 -33.91 6.86 -16.09
C ARG A 490 -32.57 6.16 -15.98
N ARG A 491 -32.57 4.83 -15.96
CA ARG A 491 -31.35 4.00 -15.91
C ARG A 491 -30.37 4.35 -17.05
N LYS A 492 -30.89 4.45 -18.29
CA LYS A 492 -30.08 4.82 -19.46
C LYS A 492 -29.52 6.25 -19.38
N ARG A 493 -30.36 7.23 -19.00
CA ARG A 493 -29.91 8.61 -18.81
C ARG A 493 -28.81 8.72 -17.76
N MET A 494 -29.02 8.07 -16.63
CA MET A 494 -28.05 8.04 -15.52
C MET A 494 -26.75 7.37 -15.93
N GLY A 495 -26.79 6.25 -16.65
CA GLY A 495 -25.59 5.58 -17.19
C GLY A 495 -24.79 6.45 -18.16
N ASN A 496 -25.49 7.22 -19.04
CA ASN A 496 -24.81 8.16 -19.93
C ASN A 496 -24.11 9.29 -19.16
N ARG A 497 -24.73 9.84 -18.11
CA ARG A 497 -24.11 10.85 -17.23
C ARG A 497 -22.96 10.26 -16.44
N ALA A 498 -23.11 9.02 -15.97
CA ALA A 498 -22.02 8.29 -15.29
C ALA A 498 -20.78 8.20 -16.18
N ARG A 499 -20.94 7.83 -17.45
CA ARG A 499 -19.81 7.82 -18.40
C ARG A 499 -19.17 9.19 -18.56
N GLN A 500 -19.98 10.23 -18.75
CA GLN A 500 -19.47 11.60 -18.95
C GLN A 500 -18.66 12.09 -17.75
N SER A 501 -19.05 11.74 -16.53
CA SER A 501 -18.39 12.21 -15.29
C SER A 501 -16.97 11.67 -15.09
N VAL A 502 -16.55 10.65 -15.85
CA VAL A 502 -15.25 9.98 -15.67
C VAL A 502 -14.32 10.06 -16.88
N LEU A 503 -14.74 10.67 -17.99
CA LEU A 503 -13.94 10.69 -19.23
C LEU A 503 -12.57 11.36 -19.05
N ASP A 504 -12.48 12.38 -18.20
CA ASP A 504 -11.23 13.12 -17.95
C ASP A 504 -10.31 12.41 -16.96
N ARG A 505 -10.77 11.33 -16.32
CA ARG A 505 -10.02 10.56 -15.34
C ARG A 505 -9.06 9.56 -16.00
N THR A 506 -8.28 9.96 -17.00
CA THR A 506 -7.31 9.06 -17.64
C THR A 506 -6.04 8.90 -16.80
N TRP A 507 -5.34 7.77 -16.95
CA TRP A 507 -4.05 7.54 -16.26
C TRP A 507 -3.01 8.61 -16.56
N PRO A 508 -2.83 9.10 -17.81
CA PRO A 508 -1.93 10.21 -18.10
C PRO A 508 -2.33 11.51 -17.37
N SER A 509 -3.63 11.81 -17.27
CA SER A 509 -4.12 12.98 -16.55
C SER A 509 -3.86 12.88 -15.04
N ALA A 510 -4.18 11.71 -14.46
CA ALA A 510 -3.93 11.43 -13.04
C ALA A 510 -2.43 11.52 -12.71
N PHE A 511 -1.56 10.94 -13.57
CA PHE A 511 -0.12 11.02 -13.37
C PHE A 511 0.40 12.45 -13.41
N ARG A 512 0.03 13.26 -14.42
CA ARG A 512 0.44 14.67 -14.48
C ARG A 512 0.04 15.44 -13.23
N LYS A 513 -1.21 15.25 -12.77
CA LYS A 513 -1.69 15.88 -11.55
C LYS A 513 -0.90 15.43 -10.32
N PHE A 514 -0.68 14.13 -10.15
CA PHE A 514 0.12 13.59 -9.06
C PHE A 514 1.55 14.15 -9.07
N TRP A 515 2.19 14.10 -10.23
CA TRP A 515 3.57 14.56 -10.40
C TRP A 515 3.73 16.03 -10.03
N SER A 516 2.82 16.90 -10.48
CA SER A 516 2.86 18.34 -10.16
C SER A 516 2.56 18.66 -8.70
N MET A 517 1.78 17.82 -8.00
CA MET A 517 1.46 18.02 -6.58
C MET A 517 2.65 17.76 -5.65
N THR A 518 3.68 17.06 -6.12
CA THR A 518 4.89 16.72 -5.38
C THR A 518 6.13 17.47 -5.91
N GLU A 519 6.01 18.23 -7.00
CA GLU A 519 7.06 19.18 -7.42
C GLU A 519 7.12 20.33 -6.41
N ALA A 520 8.28 20.45 -5.73
CA ALA A 520 8.53 21.47 -4.70
C ALA A 520 9.05 22.79 -5.34
#